data_d2ef9aadc18a16f8b3e4505066a1ee00
#
_entry.id   d2ef9aadc18a16f8b3e4505066a1ee00
#
_cell.length_a   1.000
_cell.length_b   1.000
_cell.length_c   1.000
_cell.angle_alpha   90.00
_cell.angle_beta   90.00
_cell.angle_gamma   90.00
#
_symmetry.space_group_name_H-M   'P 1'
#
loop_
_entity.id
_entity.type
_entity.pdbx_description
1 polymer ?
#
loop_
_entity_poly.entity_id
_entity_poly.type
_entity_poly.pdbx_seq_one_letter_code
_entity_poly.pdbx_strand_id
1 'polypeptide(L)'
;MPRVLYFAQARDVAGRSSDDVPGDTVAEVLEHIVGRCGPAFEDVLSMSRVWVNGEPAEKHRTVGALDEVAILPPVSGGSDPATLSLADLRTARNDLQRREDAVSYVRRMVQGRLDIARAEKARRAENRSGDIDVSGEITRVFAAESAGGSQRPPRDTEPSIDDPLVSQLEALCDRIGFGSVHGLDDDELTVCIDELSIFEAEVSRQRRELFATIDALSAELVRRYKTHDSAVDELLGD
;
A
#
# COMPACT_ATOMS: atom_id res chain seq x y z
N MET A 1 16.61 14.51 19.58
CA MET A 1 15.21 14.81 19.27
C MET A 1 14.79 13.79 18.24
N PRO A 2 13.78 12.95 18.49
CA PRO A 2 13.26 12.04 17.50
C PRO A 2 12.65 12.80 16.32
N ARG A 3 12.75 12.21 15.15
CA ARG A 3 12.12 12.74 13.95
C ARG A 3 10.68 12.29 13.88
N VAL A 4 9.74 13.23 13.76
CA VAL A 4 8.32 12.95 13.63
C VAL A 4 7.88 13.05 12.18
N LEU A 5 7.17 12.05 11.69
CA LEU A 5 6.54 12.03 10.36
C LEU A 5 5.02 12.19 10.48
N TYR A 6 4.49 13.09 9.73
CA TYR A 6 3.05 13.37 9.68
C TYR A 6 2.45 12.84 8.38
N PHE A 7 1.42 12.01 8.49
CA PHE A 7 0.72 11.44 7.34
C PHE A 7 -0.72 11.97 7.24
N ALA A 8 -1.25 12.02 6.02
CA ALA A 8 -2.63 12.40 5.72
C ALA A 8 -3.10 13.63 6.51
N GLN A 9 -4.22 13.55 7.24
CA GLN A 9 -4.78 14.67 8.02
C GLN A 9 -3.81 15.24 9.06
N ALA A 10 -2.94 14.42 9.67
CA ALA A 10 -1.93 14.93 10.60
C ALA A 10 -0.95 15.88 9.90
N ARG A 11 -0.58 15.59 8.65
CA ARG A 11 0.25 16.47 7.83
C ARG A 11 -0.47 17.78 7.49
N ASP A 12 -1.74 17.69 7.14
CA ASP A 12 -2.54 18.85 6.74
C ASP A 12 -2.73 19.83 7.91
N VAL A 13 -3.02 19.30 9.11
CA VAL A 13 -3.16 20.10 10.33
C VAL A 13 -1.82 20.61 10.85
N ALA A 14 -0.75 19.82 10.78
CA ALA A 14 0.59 20.24 11.18
C ALA A 14 1.23 21.23 10.18
N GLY A 15 0.73 21.31 8.94
CA GLY A 15 1.26 22.14 7.87
C GLY A 15 2.65 21.73 7.36
N ARG A 16 3.10 20.50 7.69
CA ARG A 16 4.43 19.95 7.36
C ARG A 16 4.43 18.44 7.33
N SER A 17 5.35 17.84 6.58
CA SER A 17 5.45 16.37 6.47
C SER A 17 6.33 15.74 7.55
N SER A 18 7.28 16.49 8.11
CA SER A 18 8.15 16.02 9.19
C SER A 18 8.64 17.16 10.08
N ASP A 19 9.09 16.81 11.28
CA ASP A 19 9.61 17.74 12.27
C ASP A 19 10.52 17.02 13.27
N ASP A 20 11.49 17.73 13.88
CA ASP A 20 12.28 17.23 15.00
C ASP A 20 11.65 17.74 16.31
N VAL A 21 11.13 16.84 17.13
CA VAL A 21 10.33 17.17 18.30
C VAL A 21 11.01 16.64 19.57
N PRO A 22 11.19 17.47 20.63
CA PRO A 22 11.77 17.00 21.88
C PRO A 22 10.82 16.06 22.62
N GLY A 23 11.39 15.11 23.36
CA GLY A 23 10.70 14.15 24.21
C GLY A 23 11.51 12.86 24.34
N ASP A 24 11.48 12.25 25.51
CA ASP A 24 12.13 10.99 25.81
C ASP A 24 11.16 9.80 25.71
N THR A 25 9.85 10.09 25.60
CA THR A 25 8.79 9.13 25.38
C THR A 25 7.86 9.59 24.24
N VAL A 26 7.14 8.64 23.65
CA VAL A 26 6.11 8.93 22.67
C VAL A 26 5.09 9.94 23.21
N ALA A 27 4.66 9.78 24.47
CA ALA A 27 3.71 10.72 25.12
C ALA A 27 4.22 12.15 25.10
N GLU A 28 5.44 12.39 25.55
CA GLU A 28 6.04 13.73 25.58
C GLU A 28 6.19 14.35 24.20
N VAL A 29 6.59 13.56 23.19
CA VAL A 29 6.68 14.00 21.81
C VAL A 29 5.30 14.45 21.31
N LEU A 30 4.24 13.66 21.58
CA LEU A 30 2.89 13.97 21.17
C LEU A 30 2.34 15.22 21.89
N GLU A 31 2.59 15.38 23.19
CA GLU A 31 2.21 16.58 23.96
C GLU A 31 2.85 17.84 23.39
N HIS A 32 4.12 17.78 23.01
CA HIS A 32 4.81 18.91 22.37
C HIS A 32 4.18 19.28 21.03
N ILE A 33 3.75 18.28 20.25
CA ILE A 33 3.08 18.53 18.95
C ILE A 33 1.72 19.14 19.16
N VAL A 34 0.90 18.60 20.06
CA VAL A 34 -0.42 19.14 20.40
C VAL A 34 -0.30 20.58 20.90
N GLY A 35 0.67 20.87 21.76
CA GLY A 35 0.94 22.22 22.25
C GLY A 35 1.28 23.22 21.13
N ARG A 36 1.87 22.79 20.03
CA ARG A 36 2.22 23.64 18.88
C ARG A 36 1.11 23.73 17.83
N CYS A 37 0.40 22.64 17.57
CA CYS A 37 -0.59 22.54 16.49
C CYS A 37 -2.03 22.83 16.97
N GLY A 38 -2.24 22.83 18.29
CA GLY A 38 -3.53 23.15 18.89
C GLY A 38 -4.56 22.03 18.90
N PRO A 39 -5.81 22.29 19.32
CA PRO A 39 -6.84 21.29 19.56
C PRO A 39 -7.26 20.52 18.29
N ALA A 40 -7.19 21.12 17.11
CA ALA A 40 -7.48 20.42 15.86
C ALA A 40 -6.52 19.24 15.60
N PHE A 41 -5.27 19.34 16.08
CA PHE A 41 -4.33 18.22 16.00
C PHE A 41 -4.60 17.14 17.05
N GLU A 42 -5.09 17.52 18.22
CA GLU A 42 -5.49 16.59 19.27
C GLU A 42 -6.64 15.69 18.81
N ASP A 43 -7.62 16.24 18.09
CA ASP A 43 -8.72 15.49 17.49
C ASP A 43 -8.18 14.46 16.47
N VAL A 44 -7.27 14.85 15.58
CA VAL A 44 -6.63 13.94 14.61
C VAL A 44 -5.82 12.88 15.34
N LEU A 45 -5.06 13.26 16.38
CA LEU A 45 -4.22 12.35 17.16
C LEU A 45 -5.05 11.30 17.90
N SER A 46 -6.23 11.66 18.41
CA SER A 46 -7.12 10.75 19.13
C SER A 46 -7.54 9.54 18.29
N MET A 47 -7.60 9.71 16.97
CA MET A 47 -7.96 8.68 16.01
C MET A 47 -6.73 8.04 15.33
N SER A 48 -5.53 8.59 15.56
CA SER A 48 -4.30 8.16 14.90
C SER A 48 -3.62 7.00 15.62
N ARG A 49 -2.91 6.17 14.85
CA ARG A 49 -1.95 5.21 15.39
C ARG A 49 -0.56 5.84 15.37
N VAL A 50 0.22 5.56 16.40
CA VAL A 50 1.60 6.02 16.50
C VAL A 50 2.51 4.81 16.32
N TRP A 51 3.52 4.98 15.48
CA TRP A 51 4.53 3.98 15.21
C TRP A 51 5.91 4.55 15.49
N VAL A 52 6.83 3.70 15.94
CA VAL A 52 8.24 4.06 16.15
C VAL A 52 9.10 3.08 15.37
N ASN A 53 9.91 3.58 14.45
CA ASN A 53 10.80 2.79 13.59
C ASN A 53 10.05 1.67 12.82
N GLY A 54 8.85 1.97 12.33
CA GLY A 54 8.05 1.01 11.56
C GLY A 54 7.26 0.00 12.40
N GLU A 55 7.23 0.11 13.74
CA GLU A 55 6.46 -0.75 14.63
C GLU A 55 5.41 0.05 15.41
N PRO A 56 4.20 -0.52 15.66
CA PRO A 56 3.22 0.11 16.52
C PRO A 56 3.79 0.42 17.91
N ALA A 57 3.55 1.61 18.40
CA ALA A 57 4.09 2.05 19.66
C ALA A 57 3.01 2.60 20.60
N GLU A 58 3.14 2.22 21.87
CA GLU A 58 2.32 2.78 22.95
C GLU A 58 2.93 4.08 23.49
N LYS A 59 2.10 4.89 24.17
CA LYS A 59 2.49 6.22 24.66
C LYS A 59 3.70 6.21 25.60
N HIS A 60 3.90 5.12 26.33
CA HIS A 60 5.01 4.98 27.29
C HIS A 60 6.33 4.49 26.66
N ARG A 61 6.36 4.16 25.37
CA ARG A 61 7.59 3.75 24.66
C ARG A 61 8.61 4.88 24.68
N THR A 62 9.84 4.56 25.09
CA THR A 62 10.97 5.50 25.05
C THR A 62 11.42 5.72 23.60
N VAL A 63 11.83 6.95 23.29
CA VAL A 63 12.33 7.35 21.97
C VAL A 63 13.63 8.15 22.11
N GLY A 64 14.57 7.86 21.25
CA GLY A 64 15.88 8.53 21.20
C GLY A 64 16.01 9.48 20.01
N ALA A 65 17.16 10.15 19.91
CA ALA A 65 17.41 11.16 18.88
C ALA A 65 17.47 10.60 17.44
N LEU A 66 17.67 9.29 17.29
CA LEU A 66 17.73 8.62 15.98
C LEU A 66 16.43 7.90 15.62
N ASP A 67 15.43 7.92 16.51
CA ASP A 67 14.17 7.25 16.28
C ASP A 67 13.23 8.10 15.42
N GLU A 68 12.45 7.41 14.60
CA GLU A 68 11.42 7.98 13.76
C GLU A 68 10.04 7.66 14.34
N VAL A 69 9.28 8.70 14.68
CA VAL A 69 7.91 8.59 15.19
C VAL A 69 6.93 8.95 14.09
N ALA A 70 6.17 7.98 13.59
CA ALA A 70 5.17 8.19 12.56
C ALA A 70 3.77 8.34 13.17
N ILE A 71 3.08 9.44 12.86
CA ILE A 71 1.68 9.66 13.23
C ILE A 71 0.83 9.31 12.01
N LEU A 72 0.10 8.22 12.14
CA LEU A 72 -0.73 7.62 11.10
C LEU A 72 -2.20 7.80 11.46
N PRO A 73 -2.85 8.90 11.02
CA PRO A 73 -4.30 9.00 11.10
C PRO A 73 -4.93 7.80 10.39
N PRO A 74 -6.15 7.42 10.74
CA PRO A 74 -6.87 6.46 9.92
C PRO A 74 -6.79 6.98 8.49
N VAL A 75 -6.11 6.23 7.64
CA VAL A 75 -6.12 6.50 6.20
C VAL A 75 -7.59 6.62 5.82
N SER A 76 -7.94 7.63 5.04
CA SER A 76 -9.29 8.03 4.63
C SER A 76 -10.23 6.83 4.36
N GLY A 77 -10.71 6.20 5.41
CA GLY A 77 -11.45 4.93 5.44
C GLY A 77 -11.78 4.47 6.85
N GLY A 78 -11.27 5.12 7.91
CA GLY A 78 -11.62 4.81 9.31
C GLY A 78 -12.80 5.62 9.85
N SER A 79 -13.25 6.68 9.17
CA SER A 79 -14.55 7.29 9.45
C SER A 79 -15.62 6.33 8.95
N ASP A 80 -16.59 6.01 9.79
CA ASP A 80 -17.77 5.26 9.36
C ASP A 80 -18.30 5.91 8.05
N PRO A 81 -18.35 5.18 6.93
CA PRO A 81 -18.85 5.73 5.67
C PRO A 81 -20.20 6.41 5.82
N ALA A 82 -21.01 5.99 6.82
CA ALA A 82 -22.30 6.56 7.12
C ALA A 82 -22.23 8.00 7.62
N THR A 83 -21.10 8.47 8.15
CA THR A 83 -20.93 9.83 8.69
C THR A 83 -20.40 10.85 7.68
N LEU A 84 -19.81 10.39 6.58
CA LEU A 84 -19.24 11.26 5.54
C LEU A 84 -20.33 11.92 4.69
N SER A 85 -20.08 13.12 4.18
CA SER A 85 -20.93 13.71 3.15
C SER A 85 -20.86 12.92 1.83
N LEU A 86 -21.84 13.07 0.95
CA LEU A 86 -21.82 12.43 -0.37
C LEU A 86 -20.61 12.84 -1.22
N ALA A 87 -20.18 14.10 -1.10
CA ALA A 87 -19.01 14.63 -1.77
C ALA A 87 -17.72 14.01 -1.21
N ASP A 88 -17.61 13.92 0.12
CA ASP A 88 -16.44 13.33 0.79
C ASP A 88 -16.33 11.84 0.50
N LEU A 89 -17.45 11.10 0.47
CA LEU A 89 -17.48 9.69 0.07
C LEU A 89 -16.92 9.47 -1.34
N ARG A 90 -17.31 10.32 -2.29
CA ARG A 90 -16.81 10.25 -3.67
C ARG A 90 -15.32 10.54 -3.73
N THR A 91 -14.89 11.59 -3.04
CA THR A 91 -13.48 12.01 -2.98
C THR A 91 -12.63 10.90 -2.36
N ALA A 92 -13.01 10.42 -1.17
CA ALA A 92 -12.31 9.33 -0.48
C ALA A 92 -12.22 8.06 -1.33
N ARG A 93 -13.32 7.65 -1.98
CA ARG A 93 -13.31 6.50 -2.89
C ARG A 93 -12.36 6.70 -4.06
N ASN A 94 -12.35 7.88 -4.68
CA ASN A 94 -11.50 8.16 -5.84
C ASN A 94 -10.01 8.19 -5.45
N ASP A 95 -9.69 8.70 -4.25
CA ASP A 95 -8.32 8.72 -3.74
C ASP A 95 -7.82 7.31 -3.44
N LEU A 96 -8.65 6.46 -2.81
CA LEU A 96 -8.31 5.06 -2.59
C LEU A 96 -8.19 4.27 -3.89
N GLN A 97 -9.01 4.59 -4.89
CA GLN A 97 -8.92 3.95 -6.21
C GLN A 97 -7.58 4.28 -6.88
N ARG A 98 -7.12 5.53 -6.82
CA ARG A 98 -5.79 5.93 -7.35
C ARG A 98 -4.66 5.18 -6.63
N ARG A 99 -4.77 5.01 -5.31
CA ARG A 99 -3.81 4.22 -4.53
C ARG A 99 -3.83 2.75 -4.92
N GLU A 100 -5.02 2.17 -5.11
CA GLU A 100 -5.15 0.78 -5.55
C GLU A 100 -4.56 0.58 -6.95
N ASP A 101 -4.77 1.52 -7.87
CA ASP A 101 -4.20 1.48 -9.21
C ASP A 101 -2.65 1.44 -9.14
N ALA A 102 -2.02 2.25 -8.26
CA ALA A 102 -0.57 2.25 -8.03
C ALA A 102 -0.07 0.93 -7.43
N VAL A 103 -0.73 0.43 -6.38
CA VAL A 103 -0.39 -0.86 -5.75
C VAL A 103 -0.55 -2.02 -6.74
N SER A 104 -1.60 -2.01 -7.54
CA SER A 104 -1.85 -3.00 -8.60
C SER A 104 -0.76 -2.99 -9.68
N TYR A 105 -0.25 -1.82 -10.02
CA TYR A 105 0.87 -1.69 -10.95
C TYR A 105 2.15 -2.32 -10.39
N VAL A 106 2.54 -1.92 -9.18
CA VAL A 106 3.74 -2.49 -8.52
C VAL A 106 3.62 -4.01 -8.37
N ARG A 107 2.44 -4.51 -8.02
CA ARG A 107 2.19 -5.94 -7.94
C ARG A 107 2.47 -6.66 -9.26
N ARG A 108 2.02 -6.11 -10.39
CA ARG A 108 2.33 -6.68 -11.72
C ARG A 108 3.83 -6.67 -12.02
N MET A 109 4.52 -5.59 -11.66
CA MET A 109 5.99 -5.50 -11.81
C MET A 109 6.71 -6.60 -11.01
N VAL A 110 6.31 -6.79 -9.75
CA VAL A 110 6.91 -7.85 -8.90
C VAL A 110 6.64 -9.23 -9.47
N GLN A 111 5.40 -9.49 -9.90
CA GLN A 111 5.02 -10.77 -10.50
C GLN A 111 5.85 -11.07 -11.75
N GLY A 112 6.02 -10.10 -12.65
CA GLY A 112 6.87 -10.28 -13.82
C GLY A 112 8.33 -10.61 -13.46
N ARG A 113 8.88 -9.96 -12.42
CA ARG A 113 10.25 -10.27 -11.92
C ARG A 113 10.34 -11.65 -11.29
N LEU A 114 9.33 -12.06 -10.52
CA LEU A 114 9.22 -13.40 -9.97
C LEU A 114 9.16 -14.47 -11.05
N ASP A 115 8.40 -14.23 -12.11
CA ASP A 115 8.27 -15.18 -13.21
C ASP A 115 9.61 -15.35 -13.95
N ILE A 116 10.36 -14.26 -14.16
CA ILE A 116 11.71 -14.31 -14.74
C ILE A 116 12.67 -15.12 -13.84
N ALA A 117 12.69 -14.86 -12.53
CA ALA A 117 13.57 -15.57 -11.61
C ALA A 117 13.22 -17.07 -11.50
N ARG A 118 11.93 -17.40 -11.47
CA ARG A 118 11.43 -18.79 -11.46
C ARG A 118 11.73 -19.52 -12.75
N ALA A 119 11.56 -18.86 -13.91
CA ALA A 119 11.92 -19.42 -15.21
C ALA A 119 13.42 -19.74 -15.28
N GLU A 120 14.30 -18.85 -14.78
CA GLU A 120 15.74 -19.13 -14.70
C GLU A 120 16.05 -20.34 -13.83
N LYS A 121 15.37 -20.45 -12.67
CA LYS A 121 15.55 -21.62 -11.78
C LYS A 121 15.12 -22.92 -12.48
N ALA A 122 13.98 -22.91 -13.18
CA ALA A 122 13.48 -24.04 -13.95
C ALA A 122 14.45 -24.42 -15.07
N ARG A 123 14.91 -23.45 -15.86
CA ARG A 123 15.90 -23.66 -16.93
C ARG A 123 17.18 -24.34 -16.43
N ARG A 124 17.69 -23.97 -15.25
CA ARG A 124 18.86 -24.61 -14.64
C ARG A 124 18.59 -26.05 -14.23
N ALA A 125 17.39 -26.30 -13.66
CA ALA A 125 17.00 -27.66 -13.28
C ALA A 125 16.91 -28.58 -14.49
N GLU A 126 16.34 -28.14 -15.61
CA GLU A 126 16.22 -28.87 -16.87
C GLU A 126 17.59 -29.15 -17.50
N ASN A 127 18.48 -28.13 -17.56
CA ASN A 127 19.85 -28.31 -18.06
C ASN A 127 20.66 -29.36 -17.26
N ARG A 128 20.40 -29.50 -15.95
CA ARG A 128 21.00 -30.54 -15.10
C ARG A 128 20.43 -31.94 -15.36
N SER A 129 19.15 -31.98 -15.75
CA SER A 129 18.46 -33.25 -16.04
C SER A 129 18.70 -33.77 -17.46
N GLY A 130 19.36 -33.00 -18.32
CA GLY A 130 19.71 -33.43 -19.70
C GLY A 130 18.52 -33.51 -20.66
N ASP A 131 17.36 -32.97 -20.27
CA ASP A 131 16.15 -33.01 -21.07
C ASP A 131 15.79 -31.59 -21.55
N ILE A 132 16.08 -31.29 -22.80
CA ILE A 132 15.81 -29.97 -23.40
C ILE A 132 14.53 -30.06 -24.22
N ASP A 133 13.38 -29.78 -23.61
CA ASP A 133 12.14 -29.52 -24.36
C ASP A 133 11.85 -28.01 -24.44
N VAL A 134 12.41 -27.37 -25.46
CA VAL A 134 12.27 -25.93 -25.71
C VAL A 134 10.84 -25.54 -26.19
N SER A 135 10.05 -26.51 -26.65
CA SER A 135 8.73 -26.23 -27.27
C SER A 135 7.59 -26.09 -26.26
N GLY A 136 7.73 -26.68 -25.06
CA GLY A 136 6.71 -26.62 -24.00
C GLY A 136 6.71 -25.32 -23.18
N GLU A 137 7.84 -24.63 -23.12
CA GLU A 137 8.06 -23.52 -22.20
C GLU A 137 7.34 -22.23 -22.64
N ILE A 138 7.36 -21.90 -23.92
CA ILE A 138 6.70 -20.71 -24.49
C ILE A 138 5.17 -20.81 -24.30
N THR A 139 4.62 -22.01 -24.43
CA THR A 139 3.16 -22.23 -24.29
C THR A 139 2.71 -22.14 -22.83
N ARG A 140 3.56 -22.50 -21.85
CA ARG A 140 3.25 -22.41 -20.40
C ARG A 140 3.26 -20.97 -19.89
N VAL A 141 4.18 -20.14 -20.35
CA VAL A 141 4.26 -18.71 -19.94
C VAL A 141 2.99 -17.97 -20.39
N PHE A 142 2.53 -18.20 -21.61
CA PHE A 142 1.29 -17.57 -22.11
C PHE A 142 0.00 -18.19 -21.55
N ALA A 143 0.00 -19.45 -21.14
CA ALA A 143 -1.17 -20.07 -20.52
C ALA A 143 -1.37 -19.65 -19.06
N ALA A 144 -0.30 -19.36 -18.31
CA ALA A 144 -0.38 -18.87 -16.92
C ALA A 144 -0.94 -17.44 -16.82
N GLU A 145 -0.69 -16.58 -17.81
CA GLU A 145 -1.29 -15.24 -17.87
C GLU A 145 -2.82 -15.25 -18.02
N SER A 146 -3.38 -16.31 -18.60
CA SER A 146 -4.82 -16.41 -18.86
C SER A 146 -5.65 -16.94 -17.67
N ALA A 147 -5.03 -17.53 -16.64
CA ALA A 147 -5.75 -18.26 -15.59
C ALA A 147 -6.06 -17.46 -14.32
N GLY A 148 -5.60 -16.23 -14.16
CA GLY A 148 -5.74 -15.44 -12.91
C GLY A 148 -6.24 -14.00 -13.07
N GLY A 149 -6.74 -13.61 -14.22
CA GLY A 149 -7.14 -12.23 -14.52
C GLY A 149 -8.39 -11.80 -13.73
N SER A 150 -8.28 -10.74 -12.93
CA SER A 150 -9.42 -9.97 -12.49
C SER A 150 -10.26 -9.57 -13.72
N GLN A 151 -11.59 -9.77 -13.66
CA GLN A 151 -12.52 -9.41 -14.76
C GLN A 151 -12.62 -7.90 -15.03
N ARG A 152 -11.82 -7.08 -14.38
CA ARG A 152 -11.78 -5.64 -14.58
C ARG A 152 -10.67 -5.31 -15.56
N PRO A 153 -10.98 -4.65 -16.72
CA PRO A 153 -9.95 -4.24 -17.67
C PRO A 153 -8.92 -3.35 -16.98
N PRO A 154 -7.61 -3.52 -17.29
CA PRO A 154 -6.58 -2.63 -16.77
C PRO A 154 -6.90 -1.20 -17.19
N ARG A 155 -6.86 -0.26 -16.21
CA ARG A 155 -6.87 1.16 -16.54
C ARG A 155 -5.46 1.55 -16.94
N ASP A 156 -5.32 2.31 -18.00
CA ASP A 156 -4.06 2.94 -18.45
C ASP A 156 -3.67 4.07 -17.47
N THR A 157 -3.41 3.72 -16.23
CA THR A 157 -2.88 4.65 -15.24
C THR A 157 -1.43 4.26 -15.03
N GLU A 158 -0.52 5.01 -15.65
CA GLU A 158 0.89 4.96 -15.29
C GLU A 158 1.02 5.61 -13.91
N PRO A 159 1.40 4.87 -12.85
CA PRO A 159 1.71 5.48 -11.58
C PRO A 159 2.92 6.39 -11.77
N SER A 160 2.99 7.44 -10.99
CA SER A 160 4.15 8.31 -10.98
C SER A 160 5.40 7.48 -10.67
N ILE A 161 6.49 7.74 -11.39
CA ILE A 161 7.81 7.14 -11.14
C ILE A 161 8.27 7.40 -9.70
N ASP A 162 7.72 8.42 -9.06
CA ASP A 162 8.01 8.82 -7.68
C ASP A 162 7.16 8.04 -6.63
N ASP A 163 6.43 6.99 -7.01
CA ASP A 163 5.68 6.19 -6.04
C ASP A 163 6.64 5.47 -5.07
N PRO A 164 6.48 5.63 -3.75
CA PRO A 164 7.35 4.99 -2.76
C PRO A 164 7.47 3.47 -2.91
N LEU A 165 6.40 2.79 -3.35
CA LEU A 165 6.43 1.34 -3.57
C LEU A 165 7.29 0.94 -4.78
N VAL A 166 7.33 1.77 -5.82
CA VAL A 166 8.23 1.57 -6.96
C VAL A 166 9.67 1.67 -6.48
N SER A 167 10.01 2.72 -5.72
CA SER A 167 11.35 2.92 -5.16
C SER A 167 11.77 1.76 -4.23
N GLN A 168 10.85 1.25 -3.42
CA GLN A 168 11.12 0.09 -2.56
C GLN A 168 11.40 -1.17 -3.38
N LEU A 169 10.65 -1.41 -4.45
CA LEU A 169 10.86 -2.54 -5.34
C LEU A 169 12.22 -2.44 -6.05
N GLU A 170 12.60 -1.26 -6.55
CA GLU A 170 13.90 -1.06 -7.18
C GLU A 170 15.05 -1.28 -6.18
N ALA A 171 14.97 -0.70 -4.99
CA ALA A 171 15.96 -0.93 -3.94
C ALA A 171 16.06 -2.41 -3.52
N LEU A 172 14.94 -3.13 -3.48
CA LEU A 172 14.93 -4.57 -3.26
C LEU A 172 15.69 -5.28 -4.38
N CYS A 173 15.37 -4.99 -5.65
CA CYS A 173 15.99 -5.62 -6.81
C CYS A 173 17.48 -5.37 -6.89
N ASP A 174 17.94 -4.16 -6.56
CA ASP A 174 19.36 -3.84 -6.48
C ASP A 174 20.06 -4.68 -5.40
N ARG A 175 19.44 -4.79 -4.23
CA ARG A 175 19.98 -5.56 -3.08
C ARG A 175 20.11 -7.04 -3.37
N ILE A 176 19.13 -7.64 -4.06
CA ILE A 176 19.12 -9.08 -4.38
C ILE A 176 19.80 -9.41 -5.72
N GLY A 177 20.41 -8.44 -6.39
CA GLY A 177 21.10 -8.64 -7.65
C GLY A 177 20.21 -9.03 -8.83
N PHE A 178 18.91 -8.71 -8.80
CA PHE A 178 17.96 -9.12 -9.85
C PHE A 178 18.39 -8.66 -11.25
N GLY A 179 19.04 -7.50 -11.39
CA GLY A 179 19.56 -7.01 -12.67
C GLY A 179 20.54 -7.97 -13.35
N SER A 180 21.13 -8.90 -12.62
CA SER A 180 22.05 -9.94 -13.09
C SER A 180 21.53 -11.34 -12.78
N VAL A 181 20.24 -11.60 -12.84
CA VAL A 181 19.57 -12.83 -12.39
C VAL A 181 20.17 -14.10 -13.02
N HIS A 182 20.65 -14.03 -14.27
CA HIS A 182 21.31 -15.15 -14.95
C HIS A 182 22.72 -15.43 -14.41
N GLY A 183 23.35 -14.47 -13.74
CA GLY A 183 24.70 -14.59 -13.15
C GLY A 183 24.69 -14.97 -11.67
N LEU A 184 23.54 -14.96 -11.00
CA LEU A 184 23.41 -15.40 -9.60
C LEU A 184 23.71 -16.89 -9.49
N ASP A 185 24.28 -17.33 -8.38
CA ASP A 185 24.34 -18.76 -8.08
C ASP A 185 22.95 -19.30 -7.65
N ASP A 186 22.84 -20.59 -7.37
CA ASP A 186 21.56 -21.23 -7.08
C ASP A 186 20.98 -20.84 -5.71
N ASP A 187 21.84 -20.57 -4.74
CA ASP A 187 21.44 -20.12 -3.42
C ASP A 187 21.01 -18.65 -3.50
N GLU A 188 21.77 -17.81 -4.19
CA GLU A 188 21.44 -16.41 -4.46
C GLU A 188 20.11 -16.28 -5.24
N LEU A 189 19.91 -17.14 -6.26
CA LEU A 189 18.66 -17.17 -7.02
C LEU A 189 17.47 -17.60 -6.16
N THR A 190 17.69 -18.51 -5.23
CA THR A 190 16.64 -18.91 -4.28
C THR A 190 16.28 -17.76 -3.35
N VAL A 191 17.28 -17.08 -2.77
CA VAL A 191 17.06 -15.88 -1.95
C VAL A 191 16.33 -14.78 -2.75
N CYS A 192 16.71 -14.58 -4.01
CA CYS A 192 16.05 -13.63 -4.90
C CYS A 192 14.56 -13.93 -5.07
N ILE A 193 14.19 -15.19 -5.32
CA ILE A 193 12.79 -15.63 -5.45
C ILE A 193 12.03 -15.47 -4.14
N ASP A 194 12.62 -15.80 -3.01
CA ASP A 194 11.98 -15.72 -1.70
C ASP A 194 11.71 -14.27 -1.30
N GLU A 195 12.67 -13.38 -1.45
CA GLU A 195 12.53 -11.94 -1.14
C GLU A 195 11.48 -11.27 -2.04
N LEU A 196 11.47 -11.56 -3.34
CA LEU A 196 10.43 -11.06 -4.25
C LEU A 196 9.04 -11.63 -3.90
N SER A 197 8.97 -12.89 -3.46
CA SER A 197 7.71 -13.53 -3.04
C SER A 197 7.15 -12.89 -1.76
N ILE A 198 8.01 -12.57 -0.80
CA ILE A 198 7.63 -11.85 0.42
C ILE A 198 7.09 -10.46 0.07
N PHE A 199 7.78 -9.73 -0.79
CA PHE A 199 7.36 -8.39 -1.22
C PHE A 199 6.03 -8.45 -1.98
N GLU A 200 5.83 -9.42 -2.89
CA GLU A 200 4.57 -9.63 -3.61
C GLU A 200 3.41 -9.92 -2.64
N ALA A 201 3.62 -10.77 -1.64
CA ALA A 201 2.61 -11.10 -0.65
C ALA A 201 2.17 -9.86 0.14
N GLU A 202 3.11 -8.99 0.51
CA GLU A 202 2.83 -7.74 1.21
C GLU A 202 2.03 -6.77 0.34
N VAL A 203 2.45 -6.55 -0.92
CA VAL A 203 1.74 -5.70 -1.89
C VAL A 203 0.32 -6.25 -2.16
N SER A 204 0.20 -7.58 -2.27
CA SER A 204 -1.09 -8.25 -2.43
C SER A 204 -2.00 -8.09 -1.20
N ARG A 205 -1.44 -8.06 0.02
CA ARG A 205 -2.18 -7.77 1.25
C ARG A 205 -2.71 -6.34 1.26
N GLN A 206 -1.85 -5.36 0.99
CA GLN A 206 -2.23 -3.94 0.92
C GLN A 206 -3.33 -3.71 -0.12
N ARG A 207 -3.24 -4.35 -1.27
CA ARG A 207 -4.27 -4.27 -2.30
C ARG A 207 -5.63 -4.78 -1.81
N ARG A 208 -5.66 -5.92 -1.11
CA ARG A 208 -6.93 -6.47 -0.56
C ARG A 208 -7.56 -5.53 0.47
N GLU A 209 -6.76 -4.89 1.31
CA GLU A 209 -7.24 -3.93 2.30
C GLU A 209 -7.84 -2.68 1.63
N LEU A 210 -7.19 -2.17 0.57
CA LEU A 210 -7.71 -1.06 -0.22
C LEU A 210 -9.05 -1.42 -0.88
N PHE A 211 -9.17 -2.61 -1.47
CA PHE A 211 -10.43 -3.07 -2.06
C PHE A 211 -11.55 -3.15 -1.03
N ALA A 212 -11.30 -3.74 0.14
CA ALA A 212 -12.32 -3.84 1.18
C ALA A 212 -12.86 -2.45 1.58
N THR A 213 -11.98 -1.46 1.66
CA THR A 213 -12.36 -0.08 1.98
C THR A 213 -13.12 0.59 0.83
N ILE A 214 -12.65 0.42 -0.41
CA ILE A 214 -13.32 0.95 -1.62
C ILE A 214 -14.73 0.35 -1.76
N ASP A 215 -14.88 -0.94 -1.48
CA ASP A 215 -16.17 -1.63 -1.55
C ASP A 215 -17.13 -1.11 -0.47
N ALA A 216 -16.66 -0.88 0.76
CA ALA A 216 -17.47 -0.30 1.83
C ALA A 216 -17.97 1.12 1.47
N LEU A 217 -17.09 2.00 0.95
CA LEU A 217 -17.47 3.33 0.48
C LEU A 217 -18.45 3.28 -0.70
N SER A 218 -18.24 2.33 -1.61
CA SER A 218 -19.10 2.15 -2.79
C SER A 218 -20.48 1.65 -2.40
N ALA A 219 -20.57 0.72 -1.44
CA ALA A 219 -21.82 0.23 -0.90
C ALA A 219 -22.66 1.34 -0.24
N GLU A 220 -22.00 2.21 0.56
CA GLU A 220 -22.65 3.37 1.18
C GLU A 220 -23.13 4.39 0.15
N LEU A 221 -22.33 4.66 -0.89
CA LEU A 221 -22.75 5.52 -2.00
C LEU A 221 -24.02 4.97 -2.69
N VAL A 222 -24.03 3.67 -3.01
CA VAL A 222 -25.19 3.01 -3.64
C VAL A 222 -26.41 3.08 -2.72
N ARG A 223 -26.24 2.84 -1.40
CA ARG A 223 -27.32 2.93 -0.42
C ARG A 223 -27.96 4.32 -0.44
N ARG A 224 -27.16 5.39 -0.40
CA ARG A 224 -27.67 6.77 -0.39
C ARG A 224 -28.36 7.17 -1.68
N TYR A 225 -27.85 6.72 -2.83
CA TYR A 225 -28.54 6.96 -4.11
C TYR A 225 -29.93 6.31 -4.14
N LYS A 226 -30.03 5.04 -3.70
CA LYS A 226 -31.33 4.35 -3.64
C LYS A 226 -32.32 5.03 -2.71
N THR A 227 -31.84 5.54 -1.55
CA THR A 227 -32.70 6.26 -0.59
C THR A 227 -33.14 7.61 -1.15
N HIS A 228 -32.31 8.27 -1.96
CA HIS A 228 -32.67 9.55 -2.57
C HIS A 228 -33.67 9.36 -3.74
N ASP A 229 -33.50 8.35 -4.57
CA ASP A 229 -34.44 7.99 -5.63
C ASP A 229 -35.81 7.64 -5.06
N SER A 230 -35.88 6.84 -3.98
CA SER A 230 -37.16 6.50 -3.35
C SER A 230 -37.86 7.73 -2.72
N ALA A 231 -37.11 8.70 -2.18
CA ALA A 231 -37.67 9.95 -1.67
C ALA A 231 -38.18 10.89 -2.78
N VAL A 232 -37.59 10.81 -3.97
CA VAL A 232 -38.06 11.59 -5.15
C VAL A 232 -39.32 10.94 -5.72
N ASP A 233 -39.40 9.63 -5.78
CA ASP A 233 -40.57 8.90 -6.26
C ASP A 233 -41.79 9.10 -5.32
N GLU A 234 -41.59 9.18 -3.99
CA GLU A 234 -42.65 9.51 -3.03
C GLU A 234 -43.15 10.97 -3.20
N LEU A 235 -42.29 11.91 -3.59
CA LEU A 235 -42.66 13.29 -3.84
C LEU A 235 -43.35 13.53 -5.18
N LEU A 236 -43.21 12.62 -6.13
CA LEU A 236 -43.81 12.70 -7.48
C LEU A 236 -45.07 11.84 -7.62
N GLY A 237 -45.46 11.10 -6.59
CA GLY A 237 -46.57 10.16 -6.57
C GLY A 237 -47.87 10.72 -5.98
N ASP A 238 -48.01 12.04 -5.70
CA ASP A 238 -49.26 12.71 -5.26
C ASP A 238 -49.89 13.52 -6.41
#